data_00366ec549414be49a1f127221eb9fc5
#
_entry.id   00366ec549414be49a1f127221eb9fc5
#
_cell.length_a   1.000
_cell.length_b   1.000
_cell.length_c   1.000
_cell.angle_alpha   90.00
_cell.angle_beta   90.00
_cell.angle_gamma   90.00
#
_symmetry.space_group_name_H-M   'P 1'
#
loop_
_entity.id
_entity.type
_entity.pdbx_description
1 polymer ?
#
loop_
_entity_poly.entity_id
_entity_poly.type
_entity_poly.pdbx_seq_one_letter_code
_entity_poly.pdbx_strand_id
1 'polypeptide(L)'
;LPAAMGVKFAFPDETVACITGEGSIQMCIQELSTCGQYGLPIKIINLNNRALGMVKQWQDMQYGGRYSSISYEDSLPDFIKLAESYGHVGMKVEKLSELESAMEECFALKDKLVFLDVYVDPDEHVYPMLKAGGDMSEMFLSKTEKTFE
;
A
#
# COMPACT_ATOMS: atom_id res chain seq x y z
N LEU A 1 3.59 -6.07 6.99
CA LEU A 1 5.02 -6.42 6.97
C LEU A 1 5.32 -7.66 7.81
N PRO A 2 4.89 -7.81 9.09
CA PRO A 2 5.20 -9.00 9.90
C PRO A 2 4.80 -10.34 9.26
N ALA A 3 3.63 -10.41 8.60
CA ALA A 3 3.22 -11.61 7.89
C ALA A 3 4.17 -11.95 6.73
N ALA A 4 4.61 -10.96 5.95
CA ALA A 4 5.59 -11.17 4.88
C ALA A 4 6.95 -11.66 5.43
N MET A 5 7.36 -11.17 6.59
CA MET A 5 8.55 -11.68 7.30
C MET A 5 8.40 -13.16 7.64
N GLY A 6 7.26 -13.56 8.23
CA GLY A 6 6.97 -14.96 8.54
C GLY A 6 7.01 -15.86 7.30
N VAL A 7 6.42 -15.39 6.19
CA VAL A 7 6.49 -16.10 4.90
C VAL A 7 7.92 -16.23 4.42
N LYS A 8 8.73 -15.16 4.50
CA LYS A 8 10.13 -15.18 4.05
C LYS A 8 11.01 -16.10 4.90
N PHE A 9 10.72 -16.21 6.20
CA PHE A 9 11.39 -17.22 7.06
C PHE A 9 11.02 -18.66 6.68
N ALA A 10 9.74 -18.90 6.36
CA ALA A 10 9.26 -20.22 6.00
C ALA A 10 9.72 -20.65 4.58
N PHE A 11 9.91 -19.70 3.69
CA PHE A 11 10.28 -19.91 2.29
C PHE A 11 11.45 -19.00 1.90
N PRO A 12 12.66 -19.30 2.37
CA PRO A 12 13.81 -18.40 2.23
C PRO A 12 14.26 -18.17 0.78
N ASP A 13 14.00 -19.10 -0.12
CA ASP A 13 14.40 -19.02 -1.52
C ASP A 13 13.36 -18.32 -2.40
N GLU A 14 12.11 -18.18 -1.90
CA GLU A 14 11.02 -17.58 -2.67
C GLU A 14 11.05 -16.05 -2.64
N THR A 15 10.57 -15.43 -3.71
CA THR A 15 10.36 -13.99 -3.73
C THR A 15 9.09 -13.64 -2.98
N VAL A 16 9.21 -12.81 -1.95
CA VAL A 16 8.07 -12.37 -1.14
C VAL A 16 7.81 -10.90 -1.38
N ALA A 17 6.60 -10.59 -1.84
CA ALA A 17 6.10 -9.23 -1.97
C ALA A 17 5.08 -8.91 -0.85
N CYS A 18 5.25 -7.75 -0.23
CA CYS A 18 4.34 -7.19 0.77
C CYS A 18 3.62 -5.99 0.15
N ILE A 19 2.38 -6.16 -0.28
CA ILE A 19 1.55 -5.04 -0.77
C ILE A 19 0.87 -4.40 0.42
N THR A 20 1.01 -3.09 0.55
CA THR A 20 0.52 -2.33 1.71
C THR A 20 0.13 -0.91 1.30
N GLY A 21 -0.42 -0.15 2.23
CA GLY A 21 -0.65 1.29 2.08
C GLY A 21 0.13 2.07 3.14
N GLU A 22 0.30 3.37 2.92
CA GLU A 22 1.13 4.25 3.76
C GLU A 22 0.68 4.32 5.22
N GLY A 23 -0.62 4.22 5.47
CA GLY A 23 -1.15 4.15 6.83
C GLY A 23 -0.90 2.81 7.51
N SER A 24 -1.05 1.72 6.76
CA SER A 24 -0.88 0.36 7.29
C SER A 24 0.57 0.04 7.59
N ILE A 25 1.50 0.43 6.73
CA ILE A 25 2.93 0.14 6.93
C ILE A 25 3.49 0.85 8.17
N GLN A 26 3.01 2.04 8.48
CA GLN A 26 3.44 2.80 9.65
C GLN A 26 3.12 2.11 10.97
N MET A 27 2.08 1.24 11.03
CA MET A 27 1.72 0.52 12.25
C MET A 27 2.79 -0.50 12.68
N CYS A 28 3.68 -0.91 11.77
CA CYS A 28 4.74 -1.89 12.03
C CYS A 28 6.06 -1.51 11.33
N ILE A 29 6.30 -0.22 11.12
CA ILE A 29 7.47 0.28 10.39
C ILE A 29 8.79 -0.09 11.06
N GLN A 30 8.80 -0.23 12.40
CA GLN A 30 9.96 -0.64 13.18
C GLN A 30 10.49 -2.03 12.78
N GLU A 31 9.67 -2.86 12.16
CA GLU A 31 10.07 -4.20 11.69
C GLU A 31 11.06 -4.15 10.51
N LEU A 32 11.27 -2.98 9.92
CA LEU A 32 12.38 -2.77 8.98
C LEU A 32 13.72 -3.07 9.64
N SER A 33 13.87 -2.77 10.95
CA SER A 33 15.05 -3.15 11.73
C SER A 33 15.21 -4.66 11.84
N THR A 34 14.11 -5.37 12.10
CA THR A 34 14.09 -6.84 12.17
C THR A 34 14.42 -7.45 10.80
N CYS A 35 13.89 -6.89 9.72
CA CYS A 35 14.25 -7.31 8.36
C CYS A 35 15.74 -7.15 8.08
N GLY A 36 16.34 -6.04 8.52
CA GLY A 36 17.77 -5.80 8.41
C GLY A 36 18.60 -6.79 9.24
N GLN A 37 18.20 -7.03 10.48
CA GLN A 37 18.87 -7.95 11.40
C GLN A 37 18.96 -9.37 10.84
N TYR A 38 17.92 -9.84 10.17
CA TYR A 38 17.82 -11.21 9.65
C TYR A 38 18.05 -11.32 8.14
N GLY A 39 18.40 -10.21 7.47
CA GLY A 39 18.66 -10.19 6.03
C GLY A 39 17.47 -10.65 5.19
N LEU A 40 16.27 -10.15 5.47
CA LEU A 40 15.04 -10.57 4.78
C LEU A 40 14.78 -9.71 3.54
N PRO A 41 15.04 -10.20 2.31
CA PRO A 41 14.90 -9.43 1.08
C PRO A 41 13.43 -9.40 0.59
N ILE A 42 12.58 -8.70 1.34
CA ILE A 42 11.17 -8.53 1.03
C ILE A 42 10.99 -7.35 0.07
N LYS A 43 10.06 -7.46 -0.89
CA LYS A 43 9.65 -6.36 -1.77
C LYS A 43 8.41 -5.71 -1.18
N ILE A 44 8.57 -4.54 -0.55
CA ILE A 44 7.44 -3.76 -0.02
C ILE A 44 6.94 -2.86 -1.12
N ILE A 45 5.72 -3.10 -1.59
CA ILE A 45 5.02 -2.27 -2.58
C ILE A 45 4.01 -1.44 -1.80
N ASN A 46 4.34 -0.18 -1.56
CA ASN A 46 3.49 0.75 -0.81
C ASN A 46 2.61 1.54 -1.78
N LEU A 47 1.31 1.27 -1.77
CA LEU A 47 0.33 2.01 -2.57
C LEU A 47 -0.10 3.25 -1.80
N ASN A 48 0.50 4.38 -2.15
CA ASN A 48 0.42 5.63 -1.42
C ASN A 48 -0.61 6.57 -2.06
N ASN A 49 -1.83 6.56 -1.53
CA ASN A 49 -2.89 7.48 -1.92
C ASN A 49 -3.00 8.71 -0.98
N ARG A 50 -2.09 8.84 -0.01
CA ARG A 50 -2.03 9.92 0.99
C ARG A 50 -3.29 10.02 1.86
N ALA A 51 -4.01 8.90 2.02
CA ALA A 51 -5.23 8.85 2.82
C ALA A 51 -5.47 7.46 3.41
N LEU A 52 -6.27 7.39 4.45
CA LEU A 52 -6.89 6.14 4.88
C LEU A 52 -7.98 5.76 3.86
N GLY A 53 -7.58 5.09 2.77
CA GLY A 53 -8.38 4.93 1.55
C GLY A 53 -9.78 4.36 1.78
N MET A 54 -9.91 3.28 2.56
CA MET A 54 -11.22 2.68 2.85
C MET A 54 -12.09 3.62 3.70
N VAL A 55 -11.50 4.35 4.64
CA VAL A 55 -12.25 5.33 5.45
C VAL A 55 -12.70 6.50 4.57
N LYS A 56 -11.84 6.96 3.66
CA LYS A 56 -12.19 7.96 2.65
C LYS A 56 -13.38 7.51 1.81
N GLN A 57 -13.32 6.28 1.26
CA GLN A 57 -14.40 5.71 0.46
C GLN A 57 -15.74 5.69 1.21
N TRP A 58 -15.74 5.31 2.49
CA TRP A 58 -16.96 5.38 3.32
C TRP A 58 -17.45 6.80 3.50
N GLN A 59 -16.57 7.77 3.70
CA GLN A 59 -16.94 9.17 3.85
C GLN A 59 -17.49 9.76 2.56
N ASP A 60 -16.95 9.38 1.40
CA ASP A 60 -17.49 9.74 0.10
C ASP A 60 -18.90 9.17 -0.12
N MET A 61 -19.07 7.88 0.14
CA MET A 61 -20.32 7.17 -0.16
C MET A 61 -21.45 7.45 0.85
N GLN A 62 -21.14 7.60 2.13
CA GLN A 62 -22.12 7.66 3.21
C GLN A 62 -22.29 9.08 3.79
N TYR A 63 -21.27 9.92 3.68
CA TYR A 63 -21.23 11.22 4.36
C TYR A 63 -21.06 12.39 3.40
N GLY A 64 -21.25 12.15 2.10
CA GLY A 64 -21.19 13.19 1.07
C GLY A 64 -19.85 13.93 1.00
N GLY A 65 -18.75 13.21 1.21
CA GLY A 65 -17.39 13.74 1.15
C GLY A 65 -17.02 14.66 2.34
N ARG A 66 -17.73 14.57 3.45
CA ARG A 66 -17.38 15.32 4.67
C ARG A 66 -16.22 14.61 5.38
N TYR A 67 -15.01 14.90 4.93
CA TYR A 67 -13.80 14.25 5.42
C TYR A 67 -13.43 14.64 6.84
N SER A 68 -13.00 13.65 7.63
CA SER A 68 -12.47 13.85 8.97
C SER A 68 -11.39 12.82 9.27
N SER A 69 -10.21 13.31 9.64
CA SER A 69 -9.07 12.49 10.13
C SER A 69 -8.63 11.37 9.18
N ILE A 70 -8.66 11.60 7.86
CA ILE A 70 -8.33 10.60 6.84
C ILE A 70 -7.14 10.96 5.96
N SER A 71 -6.79 12.24 5.84
CA SER A 71 -5.73 12.69 4.95
C SER A 71 -4.41 12.87 5.70
N TYR A 72 -3.34 12.57 4.98
CA TYR A 72 -1.96 12.70 5.45
C TYR A 72 -1.22 13.87 4.79
N GLU A 73 -1.88 14.98 4.51
CA GLU A 73 -1.39 16.06 3.65
C GLU A 73 0.13 16.35 3.82
N ASP A 74 0.56 16.67 5.05
CA ASP A 74 1.95 17.03 5.34
C ASP A 74 2.60 16.16 6.42
N SER A 75 1.94 15.05 6.84
CA SER A 75 2.38 14.26 7.99
C SER A 75 3.06 12.93 7.63
N LEU A 76 3.08 12.56 6.33
CA LEU A 76 3.75 11.34 5.91
C LEU A 76 5.28 11.51 5.96
N PRO A 77 6.00 10.48 6.40
CA PRO A 77 7.45 10.47 6.26
C PRO A 77 7.86 10.36 4.79
N ASP A 78 9.06 10.79 4.49
CA ASP A 78 9.74 10.42 3.26
C ASP A 78 10.11 8.93 3.36
N PHE A 79 9.31 8.05 2.76
CA PHE A 79 9.49 6.61 2.85
C PHE A 79 10.80 6.12 2.23
N ILE A 80 11.36 6.85 1.26
CA ILE A 80 12.63 6.52 0.65
C ILE A 80 13.76 6.72 1.67
N LYS A 81 13.85 7.92 2.23
CA LYS A 81 14.84 8.21 3.29
C LYS A 81 14.65 7.33 4.52
N LEU A 82 13.40 7.01 4.84
CA LEU A 82 13.09 6.11 5.95
C LEU A 82 13.67 4.72 5.69
N ALA A 83 13.42 4.13 4.52
CA ALA A 83 13.98 2.83 4.14
C ALA A 83 15.50 2.85 4.14
N GLU A 84 16.12 3.88 3.58
CA GLU A 84 17.57 4.07 3.55
C GLU A 84 18.16 4.20 4.95
N SER A 85 17.47 4.86 5.89
CA SER A 85 17.91 4.98 7.27
C SER A 85 17.98 3.65 8.02
N TYR A 86 17.19 2.66 7.59
CA TYR A 86 17.26 1.28 8.06
C TYR A 86 18.25 0.40 7.26
N GLY A 87 18.97 0.98 6.29
CA GLY A 87 19.93 0.26 5.44
C GLY A 87 19.30 -0.51 4.27
N HIS A 88 18.06 -0.19 3.92
CA HIS A 88 17.32 -0.80 2.82
C HIS A 88 17.33 0.07 1.57
N VAL A 89 16.83 -0.47 0.45
CA VAL A 89 16.70 0.28 -0.80
C VAL A 89 15.34 0.97 -0.82
N GLY A 90 15.33 2.30 -1.00
CA GLY A 90 14.13 3.09 -1.21
C GLY A 90 13.97 3.44 -2.69
N MET A 91 12.77 3.27 -3.23
CA MET A 91 12.41 3.62 -4.61
C MET A 91 11.06 4.31 -4.63
N LYS A 92 10.85 5.23 -5.59
CA LYS A 92 9.62 6.00 -5.73
C LYS A 92 9.10 5.97 -7.15
N VAL A 93 7.77 5.87 -7.29
CA VAL A 93 7.05 6.00 -8.55
C VAL A 93 5.98 7.07 -8.42
N GLU A 94 6.07 8.11 -9.22
CA GLU A 94 5.08 9.20 -9.27
C GLU A 94 4.29 9.23 -10.58
N LYS A 95 4.79 8.55 -11.61
CA LYS A 95 4.17 8.53 -12.94
C LYS A 95 4.02 7.10 -13.44
N LEU A 96 2.92 6.83 -14.12
CA LEU A 96 2.65 5.52 -14.70
C LEU A 96 3.79 5.04 -15.63
N SER A 97 4.43 5.95 -16.36
CA SER A 97 5.56 5.64 -17.26
C SER A 97 6.81 5.11 -16.54
N GLU A 98 6.92 5.31 -15.25
CA GLU A 98 8.07 4.87 -14.42
C GLU A 98 7.82 3.50 -13.78
N LEU A 99 6.55 3.04 -13.74
CA LEU A 99 6.14 1.88 -12.95
C LEU A 99 6.83 0.59 -13.41
N GLU A 100 6.82 0.31 -14.71
CA GLU A 100 7.37 -0.94 -15.26
C GLU A 100 8.86 -1.07 -14.93
N SER A 101 9.65 -0.05 -15.24
CA SER A 101 11.10 -0.05 -14.97
C SER A 101 11.42 -0.12 -13.46
N ALA A 102 10.65 0.57 -12.62
CA ALA A 102 10.83 0.52 -11.18
C ALA A 102 10.48 -0.87 -10.60
N MET A 103 9.44 -1.52 -11.12
CA MET A 103 9.09 -2.89 -10.74
C MET A 103 10.17 -3.88 -11.17
N GLU A 104 10.68 -3.78 -12.39
CA GLU A 104 11.78 -4.62 -12.88
C GLU A 104 13.02 -4.48 -12.00
N GLU A 105 13.43 -3.25 -11.70
CA GLU A 105 14.57 -2.98 -10.80
C GLU A 105 14.32 -3.52 -9.39
N CYS A 106 13.14 -3.27 -8.83
CA CYS A 106 12.74 -3.77 -7.51
C CYS A 106 12.90 -5.28 -7.40
N PHE A 107 12.43 -6.03 -8.40
CA PHE A 107 12.50 -7.49 -8.39
C PHE A 107 13.85 -8.05 -8.84
N ALA A 108 14.67 -7.28 -9.54
CA ALA A 108 16.05 -7.66 -9.89
C ALA A 108 16.98 -7.68 -8.66
N LEU A 109 16.72 -6.85 -7.66
CA LEU A 109 17.49 -6.76 -6.41
C LEU A 109 17.14 -7.92 -5.46
N LYS A 110 17.46 -9.17 -5.83
CA LYS A 110 17.00 -10.40 -5.14
C LYS A 110 17.42 -10.51 -3.68
N ASP A 111 18.58 -9.96 -3.33
CA ASP A 111 19.21 -10.03 -2.02
C ASP A 111 18.96 -8.81 -1.12
N LYS A 112 18.13 -7.85 -1.59
CA LYS A 112 17.83 -6.62 -0.88
C LYS A 112 16.35 -6.52 -0.51
N LEU A 113 16.08 -5.97 0.66
CA LEU A 113 14.76 -5.41 0.93
C LEU A 113 14.64 -4.11 0.13
N VAL A 114 13.56 -4.01 -0.65
CA VAL A 114 13.21 -2.81 -1.41
C VAL A 114 11.89 -2.26 -0.90
N PHE A 115 11.87 -0.98 -0.57
CA PHE A 115 10.66 -0.23 -0.27
C PHE A 115 10.31 0.60 -1.49
N LEU A 116 9.33 0.18 -2.26
CA LEU A 116 8.83 0.87 -3.45
C LEU A 116 7.57 1.65 -3.09
N ASP A 117 7.69 2.98 -3.02
CA ASP A 117 6.58 3.90 -2.75
C ASP A 117 5.93 4.34 -4.06
N VAL A 118 4.74 3.82 -4.34
CA VAL A 118 3.99 4.06 -5.57
C VAL A 118 2.84 5.01 -5.27
N TYR A 119 2.90 6.21 -5.83
CA TYR A 119 1.81 7.17 -5.72
C TYR A 119 0.64 6.75 -6.61
N VAL A 120 -0.52 6.64 -5.99
CA VAL A 120 -1.77 6.24 -6.66
C VAL A 120 -2.83 7.32 -6.50
N ASP A 121 -3.85 7.27 -7.35
CA ASP A 121 -4.96 8.23 -7.32
C ASP A 121 -5.70 8.14 -5.97
N PRO A 122 -5.81 9.25 -5.21
CA PRO A 122 -6.52 9.28 -3.93
C PRO A 122 -8.04 9.10 -4.07
N ASP A 123 -8.59 9.28 -5.26
CA ASP A 123 -10.03 9.18 -5.53
C ASP A 123 -10.42 7.82 -6.15
N GLU A 124 -9.46 6.93 -6.35
CA GLU A 124 -9.74 5.57 -6.79
C GLU A 124 -10.20 4.72 -5.62
N HIS A 125 -11.44 4.22 -5.71
CA HIS A 125 -12.10 3.42 -4.69
C HIS A 125 -12.04 1.93 -5.01
N VAL A 126 -12.27 1.10 -3.99
CA VAL A 126 -12.32 -0.35 -4.14
C VAL A 126 -13.72 -0.77 -4.60
N TYR A 127 -13.80 -1.42 -5.75
CA TYR A 127 -15.02 -2.00 -6.31
C TYR A 127 -14.78 -3.48 -6.71
N PRO A 128 -15.82 -4.33 -6.67
CA PRO A 128 -17.18 -4.06 -6.23
C PRO A 128 -17.27 -3.86 -4.71
N MET A 129 -18.24 -3.06 -4.25
CA MET A 129 -18.43 -2.77 -2.83
C MET A 129 -19.91 -2.84 -2.43
N LEU A 130 -20.18 -3.49 -1.30
CA LEU A 130 -21.49 -3.53 -0.69
C LEU A 130 -21.63 -2.40 0.33
N LYS A 131 -22.72 -1.62 0.24
CA LYS A 131 -22.99 -0.60 1.26
C LYS A 131 -23.40 -1.25 2.58
N ALA A 132 -23.17 -0.56 3.71
CA ALA A 132 -23.59 -1.02 5.02
C ALA A 132 -25.10 -1.27 5.05
N GLY A 133 -25.50 -2.47 5.49
CA GLY A 133 -26.91 -2.89 5.58
C GLY A 133 -27.57 -3.22 4.25
N GLY A 134 -26.83 -3.17 3.13
CA GLY A 134 -27.31 -3.61 1.83
C GLY A 134 -27.19 -5.11 1.60
N ASP A 135 -27.88 -5.64 0.62
CA ASP A 135 -27.70 -7.02 0.16
C ASP A 135 -26.87 -7.10 -1.12
N MET A 136 -26.55 -8.32 -1.57
CA MET A 136 -25.71 -8.57 -2.75
C MET A 136 -26.29 -8.00 -4.04
N SER A 137 -27.59 -7.74 -4.13
CA SER A 137 -28.26 -7.11 -5.27
C SER A 137 -28.05 -5.59 -5.32
N GLU A 138 -27.57 -4.99 -4.24
CA GLU A 138 -27.33 -3.53 -4.13
C GLU A 138 -25.84 -3.17 -4.20
N MET A 139 -25.02 -4.03 -4.80
CA MET A 139 -23.58 -3.83 -4.89
C MET A 139 -23.21 -2.69 -5.84
N PHE A 140 -22.29 -1.82 -5.42
CA PHE A 140 -21.65 -0.85 -6.30
C PHE A 140 -20.56 -1.55 -7.12
N LEU A 141 -20.65 -1.50 -8.42
CA LEU A 141 -19.68 -2.10 -9.35
C LEU A 141 -18.59 -1.11 -9.77
N SER A 142 -18.92 0.16 -9.77
CA SER A 142 -18.00 1.27 -10.02
C SER A 142 -18.52 2.54 -9.33
N LYS A 143 -17.84 3.66 -9.52
CA LYS A 143 -18.25 4.97 -9.00
C LYS A 143 -19.65 5.39 -9.46
N THR A 144 -20.09 4.92 -10.63
CA THR A 144 -21.35 5.31 -11.27
C THR A 144 -22.32 4.14 -11.53
N GLU A 145 -21.89 2.90 -11.30
CA GLU A 145 -22.65 1.72 -11.68
C GLU A 145 -23.01 0.87 -10.45
N LYS A 146 -24.26 0.47 -10.36
CA LYS A 146 -24.81 -0.44 -9.34
C LYS A 146 -25.27 -1.73 -9.99
N THR A 147 -25.36 -2.80 -9.21
CA THR A 147 -25.74 -4.13 -9.72
C THR A 147 -27.15 -4.20 -10.27
N PHE A 148 -28.09 -3.39 -9.75
CA PHE A 148 -29.45 -3.30 -10.26
C PHE A 148 -30.06 -1.94 -9.96
N GLU A 149 -30.78 -1.38 -10.91
CA GLU A 149 -31.90 -0.46 -10.72
C GLU A 149 -33.19 -1.25 -10.72
#